data_46c68663c292573c26135854ebc2fd34
#
_entry.id   46c68663c292573c26135854ebc2fd34
#
_cell.length_a   1.000
_cell.length_b   1.000
_cell.length_c   1.000
_cell.angle_alpha   90.00
_cell.angle_beta   90.00
_cell.angle_gamma   90.00
#
_symmetry.space_group_name_H-M   'P 1'
#
loop_
_entity.id
_entity.type
_entity.pdbx_description
1 polymer ?
#
loop_
_entity_poly.entity_id
_entity_poly.type
_entity_poly.pdbx_seq_one_letter_code
_entity_poly.pdbx_strand_id
1 'polypeptide(L)'
;MSAAHYAIFVDLENCGAKVATLNTIIEKVKIRGDILLGKVYGYTDQYADLKEVLLSNTFNVVPSLRFGRNQKNNLDIQLVIDALDVAYKNELIDSFCIVSGDSDYTPLVGKLKSMGKFVLGISRSEAASGIFINACNEFQFLESVTHTKAPSPQKSGMDESLTDAEVNKLIQTILEERVDDGEILASELKNVLLRLRPEFNEKALGYSSFSKMLTGLEQRFATFSVTSDSYNVIIRLLHEDSAARHITKDNYVEAFSAQLNAYKESGFDRVNPSILKAAIQNQFPNYTERAVGFKRFSDLLRSLEKAGLLEIEMDEQRSMLVKIT
;
A
#
# COMPACT_ATOMS: atom_id res chain seq x y z
N MET A 1 8.10 -1.41 21.78
CA MET A 1 9.13 -0.96 20.82
C MET A 1 8.82 0.48 20.47
N SER A 2 9.81 1.36 20.29
CA SER A 2 9.57 2.71 19.76
C SER A 2 9.06 2.61 18.34
N ALA A 3 8.15 3.51 17.92
CA ALA A 3 7.71 3.56 16.53
C ALA A 3 8.91 3.84 15.61
N ALA A 4 8.95 3.24 14.43
CA ALA A 4 9.96 3.53 13.42
C ALA A 4 9.79 4.98 12.90
N HIS A 5 10.89 5.64 12.55
CA HIS A 5 10.90 7.00 12.06
C HIS A 5 11.31 7.04 10.59
N TYR A 6 10.36 7.39 9.75
CA TYR A 6 10.50 7.33 8.28
C TYR A 6 10.90 8.66 7.65
N ALA A 7 11.80 8.57 6.67
CA ALA A 7 11.93 9.55 5.60
C ALA A 7 11.34 8.96 4.31
N ILE A 8 10.48 9.71 3.62
CA ILE A 8 9.85 9.28 2.37
C ILE A 8 10.42 10.09 1.21
N PHE A 9 10.84 9.39 0.16
CA PHE A 9 11.34 9.95 -1.09
C PHE A 9 10.48 9.44 -2.25
N VAL A 10 9.76 10.34 -2.91
CA VAL A 10 8.80 10.00 -3.96
C VAL A 10 9.28 10.51 -5.31
N ASP A 11 9.51 9.60 -6.23
CA ASP A 11 9.75 9.88 -7.62
C ASP A 11 8.41 9.92 -8.37
N LEU A 12 7.91 11.14 -8.67
CA LEU A 12 6.60 11.34 -9.29
C LEU A 12 6.54 10.83 -10.74
N GLU A 13 7.67 10.83 -11.46
CA GLU A 13 7.70 10.35 -12.85
C GLU A 13 7.46 8.84 -12.92
N ASN A 14 7.94 8.09 -11.92
CA ASN A 14 7.84 6.63 -11.87
C ASN A 14 6.65 6.09 -11.06
N CYS A 15 6.05 6.90 -10.18
CA CYS A 15 4.91 6.41 -9.37
C CYS A 15 3.54 6.72 -9.97
N GLY A 16 3.44 7.57 -11.00
CA GLY A 16 2.17 7.94 -11.63
C GLY A 16 1.19 8.61 -10.66
N ALA A 17 1.68 9.54 -9.85
CA ALA A 17 1.01 10.02 -8.66
C ALA A 17 -0.31 10.76 -8.93
N LYS A 18 -1.41 10.09 -8.59
CA LYS A 18 -2.71 10.71 -8.31
C LYS A 18 -2.81 11.00 -6.81
N VAL A 19 -3.74 11.90 -6.42
CA VAL A 19 -4.04 12.21 -5.01
C VAL A 19 -4.29 10.94 -4.19
N ALA A 20 -5.11 10.04 -4.69
CA ALA A 20 -5.41 8.77 -4.04
C ALA A 20 -4.16 7.91 -3.82
N THR A 21 -3.27 7.82 -4.83
CA THR A 21 -2.02 7.07 -4.75
C THR A 21 -1.09 7.62 -3.67
N LEU A 22 -0.91 8.96 -3.64
CA LEU A 22 -0.05 9.59 -2.65
C LEU A 22 -0.59 9.41 -1.23
N ASN A 23 -1.91 9.56 -1.04
CA ASN A 23 -2.56 9.29 0.26
C ASN A 23 -2.35 7.84 0.70
N THR A 24 -2.51 6.88 -0.20
CA THR A 24 -2.26 5.46 0.08
C THR A 24 -0.82 5.21 0.53
N ILE A 25 0.17 5.81 -0.16
CA ILE A 25 1.59 5.69 0.22
C ILE A 25 1.81 6.25 1.64
N ILE A 26 1.28 7.44 1.91
CA ILE A 26 1.40 8.09 3.23
C ILE A 26 0.75 7.23 4.32
N GLU A 27 -0.45 6.70 4.10
CA GLU A 27 -1.14 5.83 5.06
C GLU A 27 -0.36 4.53 5.32
N LYS A 28 0.18 3.89 4.29
CA LYS A 28 1.03 2.69 4.43
C LYS A 28 2.25 2.93 5.30
N VAL A 29 2.91 4.05 5.12
CA VAL A 29 4.06 4.40 5.97
C VAL A 29 3.60 4.76 7.38
N LYS A 30 2.50 5.51 7.54
CA LYS A 30 1.93 5.87 8.86
C LYS A 30 1.52 4.65 9.68
N ILE A 31 1.08 3.57 9.06
CA ILE A 31 0.78 2.30 9.76
C ILE A 31 2.05 1.72 10.39
N ARG A 32 3.21 1.86 9.74
CA ARG A 32 4.50 1.30 10.17
C ARG A 32 5.26 2.18 11.14
N GLY A 33 5.17 3.50 10.96
CA GLY A 33 5.93 4.43 11.78
C GLY A 33 5.58 5.89 11.54
N ASP A 34 6.29 6.78 12.23
CA ASP A 34 6.11 8.22 12.12
C ASP A 34 6.89 8.76 10.94
N ILE A 35 6.26 9.65 10.15
CA ILE A 35 6.91 10.32 9.03
C ILE A 35 7.55 11.60 9.55
N LEU A 36 8.88 11.63 9.63
CA LEU A 36 9.62 12.83 10.05
C LEU A 36 10.01 13.73 8.87
N LEU A 37 10.11 13.16 7.67
CA LEU A 37 10.49 13.89 6.46
C LEU A 37 9.82 13.28 5.25
N GLY A 38 9.28 14.14 4.37
CA GLY A 38 8.78 13.75 3.06
C GLY A 38 9.37 14.65 1.98
N LYS A 39 9.86 14.05 0.88
CA LYS A 39 10.30 14.77 -0.32
C LYS A 39 9.70 14.16 -1.57
N VAL A 40 9.24 15.01 -2.50
CA VAL A 40 8.77 14.59 -3.82
C VAL A 40 9.63 15.21 -4.90
N TYR A 41 9.99 14.42 -5.89
CA TYR A 41 10.85 14.79 -7.02
C TYR A 41 10.07 14.75 -8.32
N GLY A 42 10.40 15.64 -9.23
CA GLY A 42 9.76 15.69 -10.55
C GLY A 42 8.43 16.43 -10.57
N TYR A 43 8.16 17.28 -9.56
CA TYR A 43 6.93 18.07 -9.54
C TYR A 43 6.88 19.06 -10.71
N THR A 44 5.75 19.07 -11.42
CA THR A 44 5.41 20.01 -12.49
C THR A 44 3.95 20.42 -12.34
N ASP A 45 3.48 21.37 -13.17
CA ASP A 45 2.09 21.84 -13.14
C ASP A 45 1.04 20.74 -13.38
N GLN A 46 1.42 19.64 -14.04
CA GLN A 46 0.54 18.47 -14.21
C GLN A 46 0.15 17.80 -12.90
N TYR A 47 0.90 18.04 -11.82
CA TYR A 47 0.64 17.51 -10.47
C TYR A 47 0.00 18.54 -9.53
N ALA A 48 -0.62 19.60 -10.09
CA ALA A 48 -1.23 20.68 -9.29
C ALA A 48 -2.28 20.14 -8.27
N ASP A 49 -2.97 19.06 -8.60
CA ASP A 49 -3.96 18.40 -7.73
C ASP A 49 -3.33 17.82 -6.46
N LEU A 50 -2.02 17.53 -6.46
CA LEU A 50 -1.30 17.01 -5.29
C LEU A 50 -0.98 18.09 -4.25
N LYS A 51 -1.12 19.38 -4.59
CA LYS A 51 -0.67 20.49 -3.77
C LYS A 51 -1.22 20.45 -2.35
N GLU A 52 -2.51 20.18 -2.20
CA GLU A 52 -3.15 20.14 -0.87
C GLU A 52 -2.59 18.99 -0.02
N VAL A 53 -2.42 17.79 -0.59
CA VAL A 53 -1.87 16.63 0.12
C VAL A 53 -0.41 16.86 0.50
N LEU A 54 0.38 17.46 -0.39
CA LEU A 54 1.79 17.74 -0.13
C LEU A 54 1.95 18.78 1.00
N LEU A 55 1.14 19.84 1.00
CA LEU A 55 1.17 20.88 2.03
C LEU A 55 0.68 20.35 3.37
N SER A 56 -0.43 19.61 3.42
CA SER A 56 -1.02 19.08 4.66
C SER A 56 -0.12 18.04 5.34
N ASN A 57 0.72 17.34 4.58
CA ASN A 57 1.70 16.39 5.10
C ASN A 57 3.14 16.94 5.16
N THR A 58 3.32 18.26 4.97
CA THR A 58 4.61 18.97 5.06
C THR A 58 5.72 18.41 4.16
N PHE A 59 5.35 17.93 2.95
CA PHE A 59 6.32 17.42 1.99
C PHE A 59 7.11 18.56 1.34
N ASN A 60 8.41 18.39 1.26
CA ASN A 60 9.28 19.24 0.46
C ASN A 60 9.20 18.87 -1.02
N VAL A 61 9.03 19.87 -1.88
CA VAL A 61 8.86 19.67 -3.32
C VAL A 61 10.12 20.04 -4.06
N VAL A 62 10.67 19.12 -4.84
CA VAL A 62 11.80 19.34 -5.74
C VAL A 62 11.25 19.38 -7.17
N PRO A 63 11.19 20.56 -7.79
CA PRO A 63 10.59 20.72 -9.11
C PRO A 63 11.46 20.11 -10.22
N SER A 64 10.81 19.62 -11.28
CA SER A 64 11.51 19.24 -12.52
C SER A 64 11.83 20.49 -13.34
N LEU A 65 13.06 20.93 -13.28
CA LEU A 65 13.55 22.03 -14.11
C LEU A 65 14.12 21.46 -15.41
N ARG A 66 13.33 21.50 -16.49
CA ARG A 66 13.76 21.01 -17.81
C ARG A 66 14.64 22.04 -18.52
N PHE A 67 15.94 21.81 -18.54
CA PHE A 67 16.89 22.52 -19.41
C PHE A 67 17.41 21.56 -20.49
N GLY A 68 16.88 21.65 -21.72
CA GLY A 68 17.37 20.90 -22.88
C GLY A 68 16.80 19.46 -23.00
N ARG A 69 17.16 18.77 -24.13
CA ARG A 69 16.59 17.47 -24.52
C ARG A 69 17.11 16.23 -23.74
N ASN A 70 18.14 16.35 -22.91
CA ASN A 70 18.89 15.19 -22.35
C ASN A 70 18.98 15.13 -20.82
N GLN A 71 18.03 15.67 -20.06
CA GLN A 71 18.16 15.75 -18.59
C GLN A 71 17.20 14.82 -17.82
N LYS A 72 17.14 13.54 -18.19
CA LYS A 72 16.33 12.56 -17.43
C LYS A 72 16.89 12.17 -16.06
N ASN A 73 18.20 12.28 -15.82
CA ASN A 73 18.83 11.68 -14.62
C ASN A 73 19.17 12.65 -13.48
N ASN A 74 18.94 13.96 -13.61
CA ASN A 74 19.34 14.90 -12.55
C ASN A 74 18.49 14.76 -11.28
N LEU A 75 17.21 14.42 -11.41
CA LEU A 75 16.31 14.26 -10.26
C LEU A 75 16.59 12.99 -9.50
N ASP A 76 16.93 11.89 -10.20
CA ASP A 76 17.31 10.62 -9.59
C ASP A 76 18.58 10.77 -8.76
N ILE A 77 19.58 11.47 -9.31
CA ILE A 77 20.83 11.79 -8.59
C ILE A 77 20.52 12.67 -7.38
N GLN A 78 19.64 13.67 -7.53
CA GLN A 78 19.27 14.56 -6.42
C GLN A 78 18.56 13.78 -5.31
N LEU A 79 17.65 12.86 -5.65
CA LEU A 79 16.99 11.98 -4.68
C LEU A 79 18.01 11.15 -3.91
N VAL A 80 18.98 10.55 -4.61
CA VAL A 80 20.04 9.74 -3.98
C VAL A 80 20.89 10.59 -3.02
N ILE A 81 21.32 11.79 -3.44
CA ILE A 81 22.11 12.71 -2.60
C ILE A 81 21.31 13.10 -1.36
N ASP A 82 20.06 13.52 -1.53
CA ASP A 82 19.19 13.95 -0.44
C ASP A 82 18.93 12.83 0.56
N ALA A 83 18.69 11.59 0.09
CA ALA A 83 18.47 10.43 0.94
C ALA A 83 19.70 10.10 1.76
N LEU A 84 20.90 10.14 1.15
CA LEU A 84 22.16 9.92 1.86
C LEU A 84 22.46 11.06 2.85
N ASP A 85 22.21 12.32 2.47
CA ASP A 85 22.40 13.46 3.37
C ASP A 85 21.53 13.34 4.62
N VAL A 86 20.24 12.94 4.45
CA VAL A 86 19.35 12.65 5.57
C VAL A 86 19.86 11.50 6.42
N ALA A 87 20.31 10.40 5.80
CA ALA A 87 20.82 9.23 6.49
C ALA A 87 22.05 9.52 7.35
N TYR A 88 22.91 10.43 6.91
CA TYR A 88 24.13 10.84 7.64
C TYR A 88 23.87 11.91 8.72
N LYS A 89 22.92 12.83 8.48
CA LYS A 89 22.71 13.99 9.36
C LYS A 89 21.63 13.76 10.42
N ASN A 90 20.69 12.86 10.19
CA ASN A 90 19.57 12.65 11.09
C ASN A 90 19.55 11.22 11.65
N GLU A 91 20.09 11.06 12.83
CA GLU A 91 20.14 9.77 13.53
C GLU A 91 18.76 9.27 13.96
N LEU A 92 17.77 10.17 14.12
CA LEU A 92 16.42 9.81 14.51
C LEU A 92 15.69 9.04 13.40
N ILE A 93 16.07 9.25 12.13
CA ILE A 93 15.48 8.54 11.00
C ILE A 93 16.19 7.19 10.87
N ASP A 94 15.48 6.12 11.18
CA ASP A 94 15.95 4.73 11.10
C ASP A 94 15.43 4.00 9.86
N SER A 95 14.39 4.55 9.21
CA SER A 95 13.65 3.90 8.13
C SER A 95 13.46 4.82 6.92
N PHE A 96 13.65 4.28 5.74
CA PHE A 96 13.55 5.00 4.47
C PHE A 96 12.51 4.36 3.58
N CYS A 97 11.57 5.16 3.06
CA CYS A 97 10.62 4.72 2.05
C CYS A 97 11.01 5.34 0.70
N ILE A 98 11.36 4.49 -0.28
CA ILE A 98 11.67 4.90 -1.64
C ILE A 98 10.49 4.51 -2.53
N VAL A 99 9.83 5.51 -3.10
CA VAL A 99 8.68 5.32 -3.97
C VAL A 99 9.14 5.47 -5.41
N SER A 100 9.62 4.40 -5.97
CA SER A 100 10.03 4.23 -7.36
C SER A 100 10.22 2.75 -7.68
N GLY A 101 10.12 2.37 -8.96
CA GLY A 101 10.42 1.02 -9.43
C GLY A 101 11.78 0.89 -10.11
N ASP A 102 12.52 2.00 -10.21
CA ASP A 102 13.75 2.05 -10.99
C ASP A 102 14.90 1.32 -10.31
N SER A 103 15.59 0.47 -11.08
CA SER A 103 16.78 -0.25 -10.66
C SER A 103 17.96 0.65 -10.31
N ASP A 104 18.00 1.87 -10.81
CA ASP A 104 19.06 2.84 -10.58
C ASP A 104 19.15 3.26 -9.10
N TYR A 105 18.09 3.07 -8.32
CA TYR A 105 18.09 3.27 -6.87
C TYR A 105 18.65 2.08 -6.06
N THR A 106 18.96 0.94 -6.69
CA THR A 106 19.51 -0.24 -6.00
C THR A 106 20.80 0.06 -5.22
N PRO A 107 21.77 0.86 -5.74
CA PRO A 107 22.95 1.24 -4.98
C PRO A 107 22.62 2.07 -3.72
N LEU A 108 21.62 2.95 -3.79
CA LEU A 108 21.15 3.72 -2.65
C LEU A 108 20.61 2.78 -1.56
N VAL A 109 19.75 1.82 -1.94
CA VAL A 109 19.21 0.82 -1.00
C VAL A 109 20.33 0.05 -0.31
N GLY A 110 21.31 -0.45 -1.08
CA GLY A 110 22.47 -1.15 -0.53
C GLY A 110 23.27 -0.30 0.45
N LYS A 111 23.47 0.99 0.15
CA LYS A 111 24.16 1.92 1.03
C LYS A 111 23.40 2.19 2.32
N LEU A 112 22.09 2.47 2.25
CA LEU A 112 21.23 2.68 3.42
C LEU A 112 21.23 1.46 4.34
N LYS A 113 21.09 0.26 3.77
CA LYS A 113 21.15 -0.99 4.54
C LYS A 113 22.51 -1.20 5.21
N SER A 114 23.61 -0.85 4.54
CA SER A 114 24.96 -0.90 5.15
C SER A 114 25.14 0.06 6.33
N MET A 115 24.32 1.10 6.41
CA MET A 115 24.23 2.05 7.54
C MET A 115 23.27 1.60 8.63
N GLY A 116 22.70 0.38 8.54
CA GLY A 116 21.72 -0.13 9.49
C GLY A 116 20.32 0.45 9.34
N LYS A 117 20.03 1.15 8.24
CA LYS A 117 18.71 1.72 7.98
C LYS A 117 17.80 0.68 7.34
N PHE A 118 16.52 0.68 7.74
CA PHE A 118 15.48 -0.11 7.08
C PHE A 118 15.01 0.57 5.78
N VAL A 119 14.81 -0.20 4.72
CA VAL A 119 14.35 0.34 3.43
C VAL A 119 13.08 -0.36 2.96
N LEU A 120 12.00 0.41 2.87
CA LEU A 120 10.73 0.06 2.26
C LEU A 120 10.71 0.59 0.82
N GLY A 121 10.56 -0.30 -0.16
CA GLY A 121 10.30 0.07 -1.56
C GLY A 121 8.78 0.07 -1.82
N ILE A 122 8.29 1.07 -2.55
CA ILE A 122 6.89 1.10 -3.02
C ILE A 122 6.89 1.47 -4.50
N SER A 123 6.19 0.68 -5.33
CA SER A 123 6.05 1.00 -6.75
C SER A 123 4.77 0.40 -7.34
N ARG A 124 4.45 0.85 -8.56
CA ARG A 124 3.50 0.14 -9.43
C ARG A 124 4.16 -1.13 -9.96
N SER A 125 3.36 -2.18 -10.14
CA SER A 125 3.90 -3.47 -10.60
C SER A 125 4.53 -3.41 -11.99
N GLU A 126 4.01 -2.57 -12.87
CA GLU A 126 4.53 -2.37 -14.23
C GLU A 126 5.90 -1.66 -14.27
N ALA A 127 6.22 -0.87 -13.23
CA ALA A 127 7.45 -0.08 -13.14
C ALA A 127 8.52 -0.72 -12.26
N ALA A 128 8.18 -1.80 -11.55
CA ALA A 128 9.06 -2.37 -10.52
C ALA A 128 10.11 -3.30 -11.11
N SER A 129 11.38 -2.94 -10.99
CA SER A 129 12.51 -3.80 -11.31
C SER A 129 12.69 -4.90 -10.28
N GLY A 130 12.86 -6.17 -10.72
CA GLY A 130 13.13 -7.30 -9.83
C GLY A 130 14.41 -7.13 -9.00
N ILE A 131 15.42 -6.41 -9.53
CA ILE A 131 16.66 -6.10 -8.82
C ILE A 131 16.39 -5.17 -7.64
N PHE A 132 15.60 -4.12 -7.87
CA PHE A 132 15.23 -3.16 -6.83
C PHE A 132 14.34 -3.80 -5.75
N ILE A 133 13.35 -4.61 -6.16
CA ILE A 133 12.49 -5.35 -5.24
C ILE A 133 13.32 -6.20 -4.27
N ASN A 134 14.24 -7.00 -4.80
CA ASN A 134 15.08 -7.91 -3.99
C ASN A 134 16.09 -7.17 -3.12
N ALA A 135 16.46 -5.95 -3.45
CA ALA A 135 17.39 -5.15 -2.67
C ALA A 135 16.77 -4.59 -1.38
N CYS A 136 15.47 -4.22 -1.41
CA CYS A 136 14.75 -3.66 -0.28
C CYS A 136 14.63 -4.64 0.91
N ASN A 137 14.43 -4.13 2.12
CA ASN A 137 14.07 -4.95 3.27
C ASN A 137 12.61 -5.42 3.15
N GLU A 138 11.74 -4.52 2.70
CA GLU A 138 10.34 -4.79 2.41
C GLU A 138 9.99 -4.09 1.09
N PHE A 139 9.14 -4.71 0.28
CA PHE A 139 8.65 -4.10 -0.94
C PHE A 139 7.14 -4.28 -1.06
N GLN A 140 6.45 -3.21 -1.50
CA GLN A 140 5.02 -3.24 -1.71
C GLN A 140 4.65 -2.71 -3.08
N PHE A 141 3.69 -3.39 -3.70
CA PHE A 141 3.07 -2.89 -4.92
C PHE A 141 1.86 -2.02 -4.59
N LEU A 142 1.72 -0.90 -5.29
CA LEU A 142 0.57 -0.01 -5.13
C LEU A 142 -0.76 -0.71 -5.43
N GLU A 143 -0.77 -1.62 -6.39
CA GLU A 143 -1.94 -2.40 -6.80
C GLU A 143 -2.43 -3.38 -5.72
N SER A 144 -1.54 -3.88 -4.87
CA SER A 144 -1.90 -4.80 -3.79
C SER A 144 -2.80 -4.18 -2.72
N VAL A 145 -2.95 -2.85 -2.75
CA VAL A 145 -3.63 -2.05 -1.73
C VAL A 145 -5.07 -1.72 -2.09
N THR A 146 -5.44 -1.92 -3.35
CA THR A 146 -6.73 -1.46 -3.88
C THR A 146 -7.93 -2.28 -3.43
N HIS A 147 -7.74 -3.28 -2.57
CA HIS A 147 -8.82 -4.08 -1.98
C HIS A 147 -9.52 -3.42 -0.79
N THR A 148 -8.93 -2.39 -0.20
CA THR A 148 -9.64 -1.53 0.74
C THR A 148 -9.83 -0.19 0.07
N LYS A 149 -11.05 0.16 -0.31
CA LYS A 149 -11.42 1.58 -0.54
C LYS A 149 -10.95 2.32 0.70
N ALA A 150 -9.78 2.97 0.62
CA ALA A 150 -9.48 4.01 1.57
C ALA A 150 -10.69 4.95 1.55
N PRO A 151 -11.24 5.37 2.70
CA PRO A 151 -12.22 6.42 2.70
C PRO A 151 -11.58 7.57 1.92
N SER A 152 -12.18 7.94 0.78
CA SER A 152 -11.79 9.13 0.04
C SER A 152 -11.66 10.26 1.06
N PRO A 153 -10.63 11.10 1.01
CA PRO A 153 -10.59 12.28 1.84
C PRO A 153 -11.81 13.12 1.43
N GLN A 154 -12.87 12.99 2.20
CA GLN A 154 -13.97 13.91 2.11
C GLN A 154 -13.40 15.28 2.50
N LYS A 155 -13.74 16.27 1.70
CA LYS A 155 -13.42 17.67 1.92
C LYS A 155 -13.56 17.98 3.40
N SER A 156 -12.51 18.55 3.98
CA SER A 156 -12.49 19.10 5.32
C SER A 156 -13.58 20.16 5.48
N GLY A 157 -14.77 19.67 5.80
CA GLY A 157 -15.89 20.43 6.34
C GLY A 157 -16.02 19.99 7.79
N MET A 158 -16.04 20.93 8.70
CA MET A 158 -16.14 20.78 10.13
C MET A 158 -17.09 19.65 10.56
N ASP A 159 -16.64 18.83 11.54
CA ASP A 159 -17.48 18.00 12.41
C ASP A 159 -18.11 16.74 11.79
N GLU A 160 -17.30 15.84 11.20
CA GLU A 160 -17.74 14.45 11.04
C GLU A 160 -16.97 13.56 12.02
N SER A 161 -17.62 13.22 13.12
CA SER A 161 -17.17 12.20 14.05
C SER A 161 -17.06 10.86 13.29
N LEU A 162 -15.91 10.18 13.40
CA LEU A 162 -15.70 8.84 12.86
C LEU A 162 -16.85 7.92 13.28
N THR A 163 -17.33 7.09 12.38
CA THR A 163 -18.34 6.07 12.68
C THR A 163 -17.69 4.74 13.08
N ASP A 164 -18.42 3.89 13.79
CA ASP A 164 -17.98 2.53 14.14
C ASP A 164 -17.54 1.72 12.90
N ALA A 165 -18.24 1.86 11.77
CA ALA A 165 -17.92 1.16 10.55
C ALA A 165 -16.58 1.63 9.94
N GLU A 166 -16.29 2.93 9.99
CA GLU A 166 -15.02 3.49 9.50
C GLU A 166 -13.86 3.07 10.37
N VAL A 167 -14.04 3.09 11.70
CA VAL A 167 -13.01 2.63 12.64
C VAL A 167 -12.77 1.14 12.48
N ASN A 168 -13.81 0.32 12.33
CA ASN A 168 -13.68 -1.11 12.08
C ASN A 168 -12.87 -1.39 10.80
N LYS A 169 -13.19 -0.69 9.72
CA LYS A 169 -12.47 -0.81 8.45
C LYS A 169 -11.01 -0.40 8.58
N LEU A 170 -10.73 0.67 9.33
CA LEU A 170 -9.36 1.14 9.58
C LEU A 170 -8.56 0.11 10.38
N ILE A 171 -9.17 -0.50 11.43
CA ILE A 171 -8.54 -1.59 12.19
C ILE A 171 -8.23 -2.77 11.29
N GLN A 172 -9.16 -3.18 10.43
CA GLN A 172 -8.96 -4.25 9.47
C GLN A 172 -7.78 -3.97 8.54
N THR A 173 -7.72 -2.77 7.95
CA THR A 173 -6.60 -2.33 7.11
C THR A 173 -5.26 -2.37 7.86
N ILE A 174 -5.23 -1.91 9.12
CA ILE A 174 -4.01 -1.95 9.95
C ILE A 174 -3.54 -3.39 10.16
N LEU A 175 -4.46 -4.31 10.44
CA LEU A 175 -4.13 -5.72 10.65
C LEU A 175 -3.65 -6.40 9.36
N GLU A 176 -4.28 -6.10 8.21
CA GLU A 176 -3.89 -6.63 6.89
C GLU A 176 -2.51 -6.17 6.44
N GLU A 177 -2.12 -4.93 6.78
CA GLU A 177 -0.83 -4.34 6.41
C GLU A 177 0.35 -4.81 7.28
N ARG A 178 0.10 -5.50 8.37
CA ARG A 178 1.16 -6.03 9.22
C ARG A 178 1.62 -7.40 8.75
N VAL A 179 2.94 -7.53 8.62
CA VAL A 179 3.59 -8.78 8.17
C VAL A 179 3.64 -9.84 9.28
N ASP A 180 3.49 -9.43 10.55
CA ASP A 180 3.58 -10.29 11.73
C ASP A 180 2.21 -10.91 12.07
N ASP A 181 1.89 -12.07 11.52
CA ASP A 181 0.75 -12.97 11.85
C ASP A 181 -0.64 -12.31 12.00
N GLY A 182 -0.83 -11.07 11.55
CA GLY A 182 -2.10 -10.34 11.66
C GLY A 182 -2.54 -10.04 13.09
N GLU A 183 -1.60 -10.01 14.05
CA GLU A 183 -1.85 -9.71 15.45
C GLU A 183 -1.27 -8.34 15.86
N ILE A 184 -1.97 -7.65 16.77
CA ILE A 184 -1.49 -6.39 17.35
C ILE A 184 -1.96 -6.23 18.79
N LEU A 185 -1.12 -5.59 19.63
CA LEU A 185 -1.54 -5.18 20.97
C LEU A 185 -2.50 -3.98 20.90
N ALA A 186 -3.53 -3.95 21.74
CA ALA A 186 -4.50 -2.86 21.79
C ALA A 186 -3.85 -1.48 22.00
N SER A 187 -2.79 -1.42 22.80
CA SER A 187 -2.02 -0.18 23.02
C SER A 187 -1.32 0.31 21.76
N GLU A 188 -0.74 -0.62 21.00
CA GLU A 188 -0.08 -0.32 19.74
C GLU A 188 -1.10 0.06 18.66
N LEU A 189 -2.21 -0.70 18.55
CA LEU A 189 -3.31 -0.38 17.65
C LEU A 189 -3.85 1.04 17.89
N LYS A 190 -4.02 1.42 19.16
CA LYS A 190 -4.46 2.78 19.52
C LYS A 190 -3.47 3.85 19.04
N ASN A 191 -2.17 3.61 19.18
CA ASN A 191 -1.15 4.53 18.70
C ASN A 191 -1.18 4.66 17.17
N VAL A 192 -1.37 3.56 16.45
CA VAL A 192 -1.50 3.58 14.98
C VAL A 192 -2.77 4.33 14.56
N LEU A 193 -3.90 4.10 15.23
CA LEU A 193 -5.15 4.82 14.98
C LEU A 193 -4.99 6.33 15.18
N LEU A 194 -4.37 6.76 16.28
CA LEU A 194 -4.11 8.18 16.55
C LEU A 194 -3.12 8.80 15.54
N ARG A 195 -2.20 8.04 15.00
CA ARG A 195 -1.27 8.49 13.94
C ARG A 195 -1.98 8.68 12.60
N LEU A 196 -2.93 7.80 12.28
CA LEU A 196 -3.73 7.89 11.05
C LEU A 196 -4.85 8.92 11.17
N ARG A 197 -5.46 9.02 12.34
CA ARG A 197 -6.61 9.88 12.65
C ARG A 197 -6.41 10.53 14.04
N PRO A 198 -5.73 11.68 14.10
CA PRO A 198 -5.44 12.36 15.37
C PRO A 198 -6.70 12.76 16.15
N GLU A 199 -7.82 12.96 15.46
CA GLU A 199 -9.14 13.25 16.03
C GLU A 199 -9.83 12.02 16.64
N PHE A 200 -9.28 10.84 16.50
CA PHE A 200 -9.86 9.60 17.00
C PHE A 200 -10.04 9.66 18.52
N ASN A 201 -11.27 9.41 18.97
CA ASN A 201 -11.62 9.35 20.38
C ASN A 201 -12.74 8.32 20.59
N GLU A 202 -12.46 7.25 21.29
CA GLU A 202 -13.43 6.22 21.61
C GLU A 202 -14.65 6.71 22.40
N LYS A 203 -14.49 7.80 23.18
CA LYS A 203 -15.61 8.39 23.92
C LYS A 203 -16.59 9.12 22.99
N ALA A 204 -16.11 9.73 21.93
CA ALA A 204 -16.96 10.35 20.90
C ALA A 204 -17.82 9.32 20.17
N LEU A 205 -17.35 8.08 20.07
CA LEU A 205 -18.09 6.92 19.54
C LEU A 205 -19.04 6.28 20.57
N GLY A 206 -19.13 6.82 21.80
CA GLY A 206 -20.01 6.33 22.85
C GLY A 206 -19.42 5.20 23.73
N TYR A 207 -18.15 4.88 23.60
CA TYR A 207 -17.51 3.85 24.40
C TYR A 207 -16.76 4.43 25.60
N SER A 208 -16.86 3.77 26.77
CA SER A 208 -16.19 4.24 27.99
C SER A 208 -14.68 3.95 28.02
N SER A 209 -14.19 3.05 27.18
CA SER A 209 -12.76 2.72 27.03
C SER A 209 -12.49 2.09 25.68
N PHE A 210 -11.22 2.15 25.24
CA PHE A 210 -10.76 1.57 24.00
C PHE A 210 -11.01 0.06 23.93
N SER A 211 -10.76 -0.68 25.02
CA SER A 211 -11.02 -2.11 25.07
C SER A 211 -12.51 -2.45 24.90
N LYS A 212 -13.41 -1.66 25.50
CA LYS A 212 -14.85 -1.85 25.31
C LYS A 212 -15.29 -1.52 23.90
N MET A 213 -14.68 -0.56 23.25
CA MET A 213 -14.90 -0.26 21.83
C MET A 213 -14.49 -1.45 20.97
N LEU A 214 -13.30 -2.01 21.16
CA LEU A 214 -12.84 -3.18 20.42
C LEU A 214 -13.78 -4.37 20.56
N THR A 215 -14.21 -4.69 21.79
CA THR A 215 -15.18 -5.77 22.02
C THR A 215 -16.54 -5.49 21.37
N GLY A 216 -16.99 -4.22 21.40
CA GLY A 216 -18.24 -3.83 20.73
C GLY A 216 -18.16 -3.94 19.21
N LEU A 217 -17.03 -3.56 18.61
CA LEU A 217 -16.79 -3.69 17.17
C LEU A 217 -16.66 -5.17 16.76
N GLU A 218 -15.95 -5.99 17.54
CA GLU A 218 -15.87 -7.44 17.33
C GLU A 218 -17.26 -8.08 17.28
N GLN A 219 -18.13 -7.79 18.26
CA GLN A 219 -19.49 -8.33 18.33
C GLN A 219 -20.36 -7.87 17.15
N ARG A 220 -20.14 -6.65 16.66
CA ARG A 220 -20.97 -6.05 15.60
C ARG A 220 -20.55 -6.43 14.20
N PHE A 221 -19.24 -6.53 13.93
CA PHE A 221 -18.69 -6.69 12.59
C PHE A 221 -18.00 -8.04 12.37
N ALA A 222 -17.51 -8.70 13.42
CA ALA A 222 -16.82 -10.00 13.37
C ALA A 222 -15.64 -10.05 12.37
N THR A 223 -14.93 -8.93 12.16
CA THR A 223 -13.78 -8.85 11.24
C THR A 223 -12.45 -9.16 11.92
N PHE A 224 -12.39 -9.06 13.23
CA PHE A 224 -11.24 -9.38 14.07
C PHE A 224 -11.72 -9.99 15.38
N SER A 225 -10.81 -10.67 16.09
CA SER A 225 -11.05 -11.18 17.44
C SER A 225 -10.23 -10.40 18.46
N VAL A 226 -10.81 -10.26 19.67
CA VAL A 226 -10.17 -9.61 20.81
C VAL A 226 -9.92 -10.64 21.88
N THR A 227 -8.64 -10.95 22.14
CA THR A 227 -8.24 -11.87 23.20
C THR A 227 -7.56 -11.09 24.32
N SER A 228 -7.98 -11.31 25.55
CA SER A 228 -7.39 -10.66 26.72
C SER A 228 -6.73 -11.72 27.59
N ASP A 229 -5.46 -11.54 27.89
CA ASP A 229 -4.80 -12.21 29.00
C ASP A 229 -4.70 -11.24 30.20
N SER A 230 -4.08 -11.67 31.31
CA SER A 230 -4.04 -10.90 32.55
C SER A 230 -3.40 -9.50 32.41
N TYR A 231 -2.65 -9.21 31.34
CA TYR A 231 -1.86 -7.99 31.14
C TYR A 231 -2.04 -7.35 29.78
N ASN A 232 -2.45 -8.09 28.74
CA ASN A 232 -2.47 -7.64 27.38
C ASN A 232 -3.82 -7.91 26.71
N VAL A 233 -4.24 -6.99 25.87
CA VAL A 233 -5.35 -7.18 24.93
C VAL A 233 -4.74 -7.30 23.53
N ILE A 234 -4.93 -8.44 22.91
CA ILE A 234 -4.41 -8.78 21.58
C ILE A 234 -5.57 -8.78 20.60
N ILE A 235 -5.41 -8.14 19.49
CA ILE A 235 -6.35 -8.09 18.39
C ILE A 235 -5.76 -8.91 17.25
N ARG A 236 -6.55 -9.85 16.73
CA ARG A 236 -6.17 -10.71 15.59
C ARG A 236 -7.21 -10.58 14.50
N LEU A 237 -6.74 -10.44 13.25
CA LEU A 237 -7.63 -10.46 12.08
C LEU A 237 -8.35 -11.80 12.03
N LEU A 238 -9.67 -11.77 11.97
CA LEU A 238 -10.45 -12.95 11.60
C LEU A 238 -10.49 -12.97 10.07
N HIS A 239 -9.75 -13.89 9.49
CA HIS A 239 -10.03 -14.25 8.12
C HIS A 239 -11.46 -14.81 8.11
N GLU A 240 -12.39 -14.15 7.40
CA GLU A 240 -13.72 -14.72 7.16
C GLU A 240 -13.52 -16.18 6.78
N ASP A 241 -14.18 -17.06 7.50
CA ASP A 241 -14.15 -18.49 7.24
C ASP A 241 -14.28 -18.69 5.73
N SER A 242 -13.22 -19.19 5.11
CA SER A 242 -13.09 -19.43 3.68
C SER A 242 -14.09 -20.49 3.17
N ALA A 243 -15.03 -20.91 4.00
CA ALA A 243 -16.10 -21.81 3.65
C ALA A 243 -17.17 -21.22 2.71
N ALA A 244 -17.26 -19.88 2.58
CA ALA A 244 -18.31 -19.23 1.80
C ALA A 244 -17.89 -18.76 0.39
N ARG A 245 -16.58 -18.66 0.09
CA ARG A 245 -16.09 -18.20 -1.22
C ARG A 245 -15.20 -19.25 -1.86
N HIS A 246 -15.82 -20.21 -2.55
CA HIS A 246 -15.10 -21.19 -3.36
C HIS A 246 -15.06 -20.71 -4.82
N ILE A 247 -13.87 -20.60 -5.39
CA ILE A 247 -13.70 -20.41 -6.82
C ILE A 247 -13.75 -21.76 -7.54
N THR A 248 -14.53 -21.84 -8.60
CA THR A 248 -14.80 -23.05 -9.37
C THR A 248 -14.65 -22.77 -10.86
N LYS A 249 -14.81 -23.81 -11.69
CA LYS A 249 -14.84 -23.67 -13.16
C LYS A 249 -15.98 -22.80 -13.68
N ASP A 250 -17.05 -22.68 -12.91
CA ASP A 250 -18.26 -21.97 -13.34
C ASP A 250 -18.24 -20.49 -12.97
N ASN A 251 -17.49 -20.11 -11.93
CA ASN A 251 -17.47 -18.73 -11.42
C ASN A 251 -16.13 -18.01 -11.51
N TYR A 252 -15.04 -18.65 -12.00
CA TYR A 252 -13.73 -18.01 -12.05
C TYR A 252 -13.69 -16.75 -12.93
N VAL A 253 -14.47 -16.73 -14.02
CA VAL A 253 -14.54 -15.57 -14.93
C VAL A 253 -15.09 -14.35 -14.16
N GLU A 254 -16.14 -14.53 -13.39
CA GLU A 254 -16.76 -13.49 -12.56
C GLU A 254 -15.81 -13.01 -11.47
N ALA A 255 -15.13 -13.93 -10.78
CA ALA A 255 -14.15 -13.61 -9.73
C ALA A 255 -12.99 -12.78 -10.28
N PHE A 256 -12.42 -13.16 -11.42
CA PHE A 256 -11.34 -12.42 -12.06
C PHE A 256 -11.83 -11.08 -12.63
N SER A 257 -13.03 -11.02 -13.21
CA SER A 257 -13.64 -9.77 -13.68
C SER A 257 -13.83 -8.76 -12.55
N ALA A 258 -14.35 -9.20 -11.41
CA ALA A 258 -14.51 -8.34 -10.22
C ALA A 258 -13.17 -7.76 -9.76
N GLN A 259 -12.10 -8.60 -9.74
CA GLN A 259 -10.77 -8.17 -9.36
C GLN A 259 -10.16 -7.17 -10.35
N LEU A 260 -10.29 -7.43 -11.66
CA LEU A 260 -9.80 -6.54 -12.72
C LEU A 260 -10.54 -5.18 -12.69
N ASN A 261 -11.86 -5.20 -12.47
CA ASN A 261 -12.65 -3.98 -12.32
C ASN A 261 -12.20 -3.15 -11.10
N ALA A 262 -11.90 -3.79 -9.97
CA ALA A 262 -11.39 -3.11 -8.79
C ALA A 262 -10.04 -2.42 -9.08
N TYR A 263 -9.14 -3.04 -9.83
CA TYR A 263 -7.91 -2.41 -10.30
C TYR A 263 -8.19 -1.21 -11.22
N LYS A 264 -9.11 -1.36 -12.17
CA LYS A 264 -9.49 -0.28 -13.11
C LYS A 264 -10.09 0.92 -12.37
N GLU A 265 -10.98 0.71 -11.42
CA GLU A 265 -11.55 1.76 -10.56
C GLU A 265 -10.47 2.48 -9.74
N SER A 266 -9.43 1.76 -9.33
CA SER A 266 -8.28 2.31 -8.64
C SER A 266 -7.27 3.02 -9.56
N GLY A 267 -7.55 3.04 -10.87
CA GLY A 267 -6.75 3.75 -11.87
C GLY A 267 -5.54 2.96 -12.40
N PHE A 268 -5.55 1.64 -12.23
CA PHE A 268 -4.57 0.76 -12.86
C PHE A 268 -5.14 0.20 -14.17
N ASP A 269 -4.41 0.37 -15.25
CA ASP A 269 -4.73 -0.17 -16.59
C ASP A 269 -3.91 -1.42 -16.91
N ARG A 270 -2.84 -1.66 -16.15
CA ARG A 270 -1.98 -2.84 -16.28
C ARG A 270 -1.64 -3.43 -14.91
N VAL A 271 -1.49 -4.74 -14.85
CA VAL A 271 -1.11 -5.46 -13.63
C VAL A 271 -0.21 -6.66 -13.97
N ASN A 272 0.76 -6.93 -13.10
CA ASN A 272 1.59 -8.13 -13.26
C ASN A 272 0.75 -9.39 -12.97
N PRO A 273 0.85 -10.45 -13.80
CA PRO A 273 0.15 -11.72 -13.60
C PRO A 273 0.31 -12.31 -12.20
N SER A 274 1.50 -12.21 -11.61
CA SER A 274 1.76 -12.75 -10.28
C SER A 274 0.98 -12.02 -9.20
N ILE A 275 0.78 -10.72 -9.35
CA ILE A 275 -0.01 -9.89 -8.41
C ILE A 275 -1.50 -10.21 -8.55
N LEU A 276 -2.00 -10.31 -9.80
CA LEU A 276 -3.38 -10.73 -10.04
C LEU A 276 -3.64 -12.12 -9.44
N LYS A 277 -2.70 -13.06 -9.63
CA LYS A 277 -2.79 -14.39 -9.03
C LYS A 277 -2.82 -14.33 -7.51
N ALA A 278 -1.91 -13.58 -6.90
CA ALA A 278 -1.85 -13.42 -5.44
C ALA A 278 -3.14 -12.80 -4.87
N ALA A 279 -3.70 -11.80 -5.56
CA ALA A 279 -4.96 -11.17 -5.16
C ALA A 279 -6.13 -12.18 -5.17
N ILE A 280 -6.21 -13.02 -6.20
CA ILE A 280 -7.23 -14.08 -6.27
C ILE A 280 -6.99 -15.14 -5.19
N GLN A 281 -5.74 -15.52 -4.90
CA GLN A 281 -5.43 -16.48 -3.83
C GLN A 281 -5.81 -15.95 -2.46
N ASN A 282 -5.64 -14.66 -2.21
CA ASN A 282 -6.06 -14.01 -0.95
C ASN A 282 -7.59 -13.99 -0.80
N GLN A 283 -8.32 -13.74 -1.90
CA GLN A 283 -9.79 -13.77 -1.88
C GLN A 283 -10.39 -15.19 -1.82
N PHE A 284 -9.72 -16.15 -2.45
CA PHE A 284 -10.18 -17.52 -2.59
C PHE A 284 -9.05 -18.48 -2.16
N PRO A 285 -8.90 -18.79 -0.88
CA PRO A 285 -7.82 -19.66 -0.38
C PRO A 285 -7.77 -21.05 -1.03
N ASN A 286 -8.91 -21.52 -1.57
CA ASN A 286 -9.00 -22.78 -2.32
C ASN A 286 -8.53 -22.66 -3.78
N TYR A 287 -8.15 -21.45 -4.25
CA TYR A 287 -7.77 -21.25 -5.64
C TYR A 287 -6.50 -22.00 -5.98
N THR A 288 -6.61 -22.86 -6.97
CA THR A 288 -5.50 -23.38 -7.77
C THR A 288 -5.93 -23.41 -9.23
N GLU A 289 -4.99 -23.29 -10.14
CA GLU A 289 -5.30 -23.36 -11.57
C GLU A 289 -6.07 -24.64 -11.93
N ARG A 290 -5.76 -25.75 -11.28
CA ARG A 290 -6.44 -27.03 -11.49
C ARG A 290 -7.89 -27.03 -10.98
N ALA A 291 -8.17 -26.34 -9.90
CA ALA A 291 -9.53 -26.22 -9.36
C ALA A 291 -10.47 -25.53 -10.35
N VAL A 292 -9.95 -24.57 -11.11
CA VAL A 292 -10.68 -23.84 -12.16
C VAL A 292 -10.48 -24.42 -13.57
N GLY A 293 -9.79 -25.57 -13.69
CA GLY A 293 -9.71 -26.36 -14.93
C GLY A 293 -8.52 -26.07 -15.83
N PHE A 294 -7.51 -25.35 -15.35
CA PHE A 294 -6.30 -25.03 -16.13
C PHE A 294 -5.06 -25.73 -15.58
N LYS A 295 -4.08 -26.00 -16.46
CA LYS A 295 -2.79 -26.55 -16.05
C LYS A 295 -1.81 -25.48 -15.58
N ARG A 296 -1.87 -24.29 -16.18
CA ARG A 296 -0.98 -23.15 -15.90
C ARG A 296 -1.79 -21.86 -15.81
N PHE A 297 -1.30 -20.91 -15.03
CA PHE A 297 -1.91 -19.60 -14.92
C PHE A 297 -1.94 -18.84 -16.27
N SER A 298 -0.91 -19.01 -17.10
CA SER A 298 -0.89 -18.45 -18.46
C SER A 298 -2.03 -18.97 -19.37
N ASP A 299 -2.47 -20.21 -19.18
CA ASP A 299 -3.58 -20.76 -19.95
C ASP A 299 -4.93 -20.18 -19.50
N LEU A 300 -5.06 -19.92 -18.19
CA LEU A 300 -6.20 -19.22 -17.61
C LEU A 300 -6.26 -17.77 -18.12
N LEU A 301 -5.13 -17.04 -18.12
CA LEU A 301 -5.09 -15.67 -18.63
C LEU A 301 -5.52 -15.59 -20.11
N ARG A 302 -5.07 -16.54 -20.96
CA ARG A 302 -5.52 -16.63 -22.35
C ARG A 302 -7.02 -16.94 -22.49
N SER A 303 -7.59 -17.64 -21.53
CA SER A 303 -9.03 -17.86 -21.49
C SER A 303 -9.80 -16.59 -21.15
N LEU A 304 -9.29 -15.79 -20.19
CA LEU A 304 -9.86 -14.49 -19.84
C LEU A 304 -9.70 -13.46 -20.97
N GLU A 305 -8.59 -13.50 -21.70
CA GLU A 305 -8.37 -12.69 -22.89
C GLU A 305 -9.40 -13.00 -23.98
N LYS A 306 -9.66 -14.30 -24.26
CA LYS A 306 -10.71 -14.72 -25.18
C LYS A 306 -12.11 -14.30 -24.73
N ALA A 307 -12.33 -14.17 -23.42
CA ALA A 307 -13.57 -13.65 -22.83
C ALA A 307 -13.65 -12.11 -22.88
N GLY A 308 -12.61 -11.42 -23.37
CA GLY A 308 -12.58 -9.96 -23.53
C GLY A 308 -12.39 -9.18 -22.24
N LEU A 309 -11.90 -9.81 -21.16
CA LEU A 309 -11.70 -9.18 -19.85
C LEU A 309 -10.33 -8.51 -19.69
N LEU A 310 -9.37 -8.92 -20.49
CA LEU A 310 -8.00 -8.45 -20.43
C LEU A 310 -7.29 -8.67 -21.77
N GLU A 311 -6.15 -8.01 -21.93
CA GLU A 311 -5.24 -8.20 -23.07
C GLU A 311 -3.85 -8.55 -22.53
N ILE A 312 -3.18 -9.53 -23.12
CA ILE A 312 -1.85 -9.96 -22.70
C ILE A 312 -0.81 -9.18 -23.50
N GLU A 313 -0.02 -8.35 -22.84
CA GLU A 313 1.10 -7.59 -23.40
C GLU A 313 2.44 -8.16 -22.90
N MET A 314 3.53 -7.88 -23.62
CA MET A 314 4.90 -8.15 -23.17
C MET A 314 5.59 -6.81 -22.94
N ASP A 315 6.26 -6.67 -21.79
CA ASP A 315 7.08 -5.49 -21.50
C ASP A 315 8.41 -5.50 -22.30
N GLU A 316 9.19 -4.44 -22.15
CA GLU A 316 10.51 -4.31 -22.80
C GLU A 316 11.51 -5.39 -22.35
N GLN A 317 11.30 -5.98 -21.15
CA GLN A 317 12.13 -7.06 -20.60
C GLN A 317 11.57 -8.45 -20.93
N ARG A 318 10.56 -8.54 -21.81
CA ARG A 318 9.83 -9.77 -22.19
C ARG A 318 9.08 -10.43 -21.04
N SER A 319 8.72 -9.69 -20.02
CA SER A 319 7.81 -10.13 -18.97
C SER A 319 6.36 -9.92 -19.40
N MET A 320 5.50 -10.85 -18.99
CA MET A 320 4.07 -10.78 -19.30
C MET A 320 3.40 -9.74 -18.42
N LEU A 321 2.60 -8.86 -19.02
CA LEU A 321 1.70 -7.93 -18.36
C LEU A 321 0.26 -8.19 -18.77
N VAL A 322 -0.65 -7.94 -17.88
CA VAL A 322 -2.10 -7.98 -18.09
C VAL A 322 -2.62 -6.55 -18.19
N LYS A 323 -3.08 -6.16 -19.38
CA LYS A 323 -3.79 -4.92 -19.60
C LYS A 323 -5.28 -5.15 -19.39
N ILE A 324 -5.91 -4.27 -18.63
CA ILE A 324 -7.33 -4.36 -18.25
C ILE A 324 -8.16 -3.68 -19.34
N THR A 325 -9.11 -4.39 -19.90
CA THR A 325 -9.98 -3.87 -20.97
C THR A 325 -11.22 -3.14 -20.47
#